data_66271d69399206f724cb797785af407f
#
_entry.id   66271d69399206f724cb797785af407f
#
_cell.length_a   1.000
_cell.length_b   1.000
_cell.length_c   1.000
_cell.angle_alpha   90.00
_cell.angle_beta   90.00
_cell.angle_gamma   90.00
#
_symmetry.space_group_name_H-M   'P 1'
#
loop_
_entity.id
_entity.type
_entity.pdbx_description
1 polymer ?
#
loop_
_entity_poly.entity_id
_entity_poly.type
_entity_poly.pdbx_seq_one_letter_code
_entity_poly.pdbx_strand_id
1 'polypeptide(L)'
;MTGAGLQYSTYRTGGRDEWMMRIGSGPALLFLSPLFEEMNRTRALLATVMRRLAAQGFACFLPDFPGTGESERGLEQVSWQDWRDAAAAAFAASGAAACVSLRGGALLDEAAPLRWRMAPATGASLARDLARAGLMTEGGGGYAPSARLLDPLAAAEPAPGGEVRVVRLASDRAEADLKLDGPPLWRRAEPQNSSELAEAMALDISQWVRACGAC
;
A
#
# COMPACT_ATOMS: atom_id res chain seq x y z
N MET A 1 7.70 -16.29 -24.09
CA MET A 1 6.99 -15.82 -22.88
C MET A 1 6.94 -14.30 -22.96
N THR A 2 5.85 -13.74 -23.41
CA THR A 2 5.63 -12.27 -23.44
C THR A 2 5.55 -11.81 -21.99
N GLY A 3 6.56 -11.09 -21.55
CA GLY A 3 6.55 -10.46 -20.23
C GLY A 3 5.28 -9.63 -20.06
N ALA A 4 4.59 -9.83 -18.95
CA ALA A 4 3.41 -9.04 -18.61
C ALA A 4 3.80 -7.56 -18.57
N GLY A 5 3.47 -6.81 -19.61
CA GLY A 5 3.81 -5.40 -19.73
C GLY A 5 3.16 -4.59 -18.62
N LEU A 6 3.83 -3.53 -18.19
CA LEU A 6 3.26 -2.50 -17.35
C LEU A 6 2.13 -1.80 -18.11
N GLN A 7 0.98 -1.70 -17.50
CA GLN A 7 -0.20 -1.02 -18.03
C GLN A 7 -0.69 0.01 -17.01
N TYR A 8 -1.34 1.05 -17.53
CA TYR A 8 -2.01 2.05 -16.71
C TYR A 8 -3.50 2.07 -17.06
N SER A 9 -4.32 2.21 -16.05
CA SER A 9 -5.76 2.42 -16.14
C SER A 9 -6.16 3.52 -15.17
N THR A 10 -7.41 3.91 -15.19
CA THR A 10 -7.95 4.84 -14.21
C THR A 10 -9.05 4.17 -13.40
N TYR A 11 -9.30 4.70 -12.21
CA TYR A 11 -10.45 4.40 -11.39
C TYR A 11 -11.11 5.70 -10.93
N ARG A 12 -12.42 5.68 -10.74
CA ARG A 12 -13.19 6.89 -10.45
C ARG A 12 -13.46 7.05 -8.96
N THR A 13 -13.04 8.18 -8.39
CA THR A 13 -13.28 8.53 -6.99
C THR A 13 -13.49 10.03 -6.83
N GLY A 14 -14.41 10.47 -5.95
CA GLY A 14 -14.68 11.89 -5.71
C GLY A 14 -15.08 12.67 -6.97
N GLY A 15 -15.69 12.01 -7.96
CA GLY A 15 -16.08 12.61 -9.25
C GLY A 15 -14.93 12.80 -10.25
N ARG A 16 -13.72 12.30 -9.97
CA ARG A 16 -12.51 12.40 -10.80
C ARG A 16 -11.92 11.04 -11.10
N ASP A 17 -11.06 10.97 -12.09
CA ASP A 17 -10.30 9.78 -12.44
C ASP A 17 -8.91 9.89 -11.83
N GLU A 18 -8.50 8.83 -11.12
CA GLU A 18 -7.16 8.67 -10.56
C GLU A 18 -6.47 7.49 -11.23
N TRP A 19 -5.15 7.52 -11.28
CA TRP A 19 -4.35 6.52 -11.98
C TRP A 19 -4.19 5.23 -11.18
N MET A 20 -4.10 4.12 -11.89
CA MET A 20 -3.82 2.82 -11.32
C MET A 20 -2.90 2.02 -12.24
N MET A 21 -1.72 1.68 -11.73
CA MET A 21 -0.76 0.81 -12.40
C MET A 21 -1.21 -0.65 -12.32
N ARG A 22 -1.03 -1.40 -13.41
CA ARG A 22 -1.29 -2.85 -13.47
C ARG A 22 -0.08 -3.59 -14.03
N ILE A 23 0.26 -4.72 -13.43
CA ILE A 23 1.25 -5.67 -13.93
C ILE A 23 0.65 -7.07 -13.87
N GLY A 24 0.75 -7.83 -14.95
CA GLY A 24 0.32 -9.22 -15.00
C GLY A 24 -1.13 -9.44 -15.41
N SER A 25 -1.56 -10.68 -15.34
CA SER A 25 -2.90 -11.16 -15.68
C SER A 25 -3.27 -12.33 -14.77
N GLY A 26 -4.57 -12.61 -14.63
CA GLY A 26 -5.11 -13.65 -13.75
C GLY A 26 -5.82 -13.08 -12.54
N PRO A 27 -5.94 -13.83 -11.44
CA PRO A 27 -6.56 -13.34 -10.21
C PRO A 27 -5.95 -12.03 -9.74
N ALA A 28 -6.82 -11.07 -9.42
CA ALA A 28 -6.41 -9.71 -9.14
C ALA A 28 -6.06 -9.51 -7.66
N LEU A 29 -4.97 -8.76 -7.41
CA LEU A 29 -4.52 -8.32 -6.10
C LEU A 29 -4.38 -6.80 -6.11
N LEU A 30 -4.97 -6.11 -5.13
CA LEU A 30 -4.77 -4.68 -4.94
C LEU A 30 -3.63 -4.44 -3.96
N PHE A 31 -2.65 -3.66 -4.38
CA PHE A 31 -1.55 -3.22 -3.53
C PHE A 31 -1.86 -1.83 -2.97
N LEU A 32 -1.70 -1.67 -1.66
CA LEU A 32 -1.81 -0.40 -0.98
C LEU A 32 -0.42 -0.05 -0.42
N SER A 33 0.20 0.95 -1.03
CA SER A 33 1.55 1.40 -0.64
C SER A 33 1.57 1.97 0.78
N PRO A 34 2.74 2.05 1.42
CA PRO A 34 2.93 2.93 2.56
C PRO A 34 2.50 4.35 2.22
N LEU A 35 2.16 5.12 3.24
CA LEU A 35 1.72 6.50 3.08
C LEU A 35 2.90 7.48 3.19
N PHE A 36 2.78 8.62 2.55
CA PHE A 36 3.74 9.73 2.58
C PHE A 36 5.14 9.31 2.10
N GLU A 37 6.18 9.74 2.80
CA GLU A 37 7.57 9.49 2.46
C GLU A 37 7.94 8.00 2.37
N GLU A 38 7.30 7.14 3.16
CA GLU A 38 7.54 5.70 3.10
C GLU A 38 7.17 5.10 1.74
N MET A 39 6.20 5.69 1.02
CA MET A 39 5.78 5.28 -0.32
C MET A 39 6.97 5.34 -1.29
N ASN A 40 7.69 6.44 -1.34
CA ASN A 40 8.83 6.62 -2.24
C ASN A 40 9.96 5.64 -1.91
N ARG A 41 10.22 5.43 -0.61
CA ARG A 41 11.29 4.54 -0.13
C ARG A 41 11.05 3.08 -0.46
N THR A 42 9.80 2.65 -0.58
CA THR A 42 9.42 1.25 -0.82
C THR A 42 8.95 0.96 -2.24
N ARG A 43 8.89 1.96 -3.11
CA ARG A 43 8.39 1.83 -4.48
C ARG A 43 9.10 0.72 -5.28
N ALA A 44 10.42 0.63 -5.16
CA ALA A 44 11.21 -0.40 -5.85
C ALA A 44 10.91 -1.81 -5.32
N LEU A 45 10.74 -1.96 -4.01
CA LEU A 45 10.33 -3.22 -3.38
C LEU A 45 8.96 -3.67 -3.91
N LEU A 46 7.95 -2.78 -3.83
CA LEU A 46 6.61 -3.08 -4.32
C LEU A 46 6.60 -3.50 -5.79
N ALA A 47 7.27 -2.73 -6.65
CA ALA A 47 7.37 -3.05 -8.06
C ALA A 47 8.03 -4.43 -8.30
N THR A 48 9.01 -4.82 -7.48
CA THR A 48 9.65 -6.13 -7.57
C THR A 48 8.71 -7.25 -7.12
N VAL A 49 7.99 -7.08 -6.01
CA VAL A 49 6.99 -8.03 -5.52
C VAL A 49 5.90 -8.23 -6.58
N MET A 50 5.34 -7.15 -7.13
CA MET A 50 4.29 -7.22 -8.15
C MET A 50 4.76 -7.96 -9.42
N ARG A 51 5.98 -7.72 -9.90
CA ARG A 51 6.54 -8.47 -11.05
C ARG A 51 6.69 -9.96 -10.76
N ARG A 52 7.10 -10.33 -9.55
CA ARG A 52 7.23 -11.73 -9.15
C ARG A 52 5.88 -12.42 -9.07
N LEU A 53 4.87 -11.76 -8.53
CA LEU A 53 3.49 -12.27 -8.50
C LEU A 53 2.89 -12.36 -9.91
N ALA A 54 3.16 -11.38 -10.77
CA ALA A 54 2.76 -11.42 -12.17
C ALA A 54 3.36 -12.63 -12.91
N ALA A 55 4.63 -12.97 -12.62
CA ALA A 55 5.26 -14.17 -13.15
C ALA A 55 4.63 -15.47 -12.61
N GLN A 56 3.94 -15.42 -11.48
CA GLN A 56 3.18 -16.53 -10.88
C GLN A 56 1.71 -16.56 -11.32
N GLY A 57 1.31 -15.68 -12.26
CA GLY A 57 -0.03 -15.66 -12.85
C GLY A 57 -1.05 -14.78 -12.12
N PHE A 58 -0.62 -13.78 -11.37
CA PHE A 58 -1.49 -12.78 -10.75
C PHE A 58 -1.54 -11.48 -11.54
N ALA A 59 -2.67 -10.80 -11.48
CA ALA A 59 -2.79 -9.39 -11.87
C ALA A 59 -2.62 -8.50 -10.63
N CYS A 60 -1.57 -7.70 -10.59
CA CYS A 60 -1.27 -6.81 -9.46
C CYS A 60 -1.61 -5.38 -9.83
N PHE A 61 -2.42 -4.72 -9.02
CA PHE A 61 -2.86 -3.34 -9.19
C PHE A 61 -2.29 -2.46 -8.08
N LEU A 62 -1.82 -1.27 -8.42
CA LEU A 62 -1.32 -0.27 -7.48
C LEU A 62 -1.91 1.09 -7.83
N PRO A 63 -2.87 1.62 -7.06
CA PRO A 63 -3.46 2.92 -7.29
C PRO A 63 -2.56 4.05 -6.79
N ASP A 64 -2.58 5.17 -7.50
CA ASP A 64 -2.22 6.47 -6.93
C ASP A 64 -3.45 7.02 -6.19
N PHE A 65 -3.25 7.50 -4.98
CA PHE A 65 -4.31 8.15 -4.22
C PHE A 65 -4.43 9.64 -4.56
N PRO A 66 -5.59 10.28 -4.37
CA PRO A 66 -5.72 11.72 -4.52
C PRO A 66 -4.59 12.46 -3.83
N GLY A 67 -3.91 13.35 -4.55
CA GLY A 67 -2.78 14.13 -4.04
C GLY A 67 -1.44 13.38 -4.00
N THR A 68 -1.35 12.18 -4.57
CA THR A 68 -0.10 11.40 -4.65
C THR A 68 0.17 10.93 -6.08
N GLY A 69 1.41 10.55 -6.36
CA GLY A 69 1.81 10.02 -7.67
C GLY A 69 1.44 10.93 -8.81
N GLU A 70 0.64 10.44 -9.75
CA GLU A 70 0.18 11.16 -10.95
C GLU A 70 -1.19 11.84 -10.76
N SER A 71 -1.69 11.97 -9.50
CA SER A 71 -2.93 12.68 -9.21
C SER A 71 -2.82 14.17 -9.55
N GLU A 72 -3.85 14.71 -10.21
CA GLU A 72 -3.95 16.15 -10.50
C GLU A 72 -4.36 17.01 -9.29
N ARG A 73 -4.70 16.38 -8.16
CA ARG A 73 -5.08 17.10 -6.92
C ARG A 73 -3.84 17.45 -6.10
N GLY A 74 -3.85 18.62 -5.50
CA GLY A 74 -2.86 18.94 -4.46
C GLY A 74 -3.21 18.23 -3.14
N LEU A 75 -2.19 17.76 -2.43
CA LEU A 75 -2.35 17.03 -1.16
C LEU A 75 -3.03 17.90 -0.08
N GLU A 76 -2.89 19.23 -0.16
CA GLU A 76 -3.55 20.20 0.71
C GLU A 76 -5.08 20.23 0.55
N GLN A 77 -5.60 19.70 -0.56
CA GLN A 77 -7.04 19.63 -0.87
C GLN A 77 -7.67 18.30 -0.47
N VAL A 78 -6.86 17.35 -0.04
CA VAL A 78 -7.27 15.96 0.23
C VAL A 78 -7.64 15.79 1.70
N SER A 79 -8.69 15.02 1.96
CA SER A 79 -9.09 14.56 3.29
C SER A 79 -8.78 13.07 3.50
N TRP A 80 -8.79 12.62 4.76
CA TRP A 80 -8.70 11.20 5.08
C TRP A 80 -9.82 10.37 4.45
N GLN A 81 -11.03 10.95 4.38
CA GLN A 81 -12.17 10.28 3.73
C GLN A 81 -11.96 10.13 2.23
N ASP A 82 -11.35 11.12 1.54
CA ASP A 82 -11.00 10.98 0.11
C ASP A 82 -10.08 9.76 -0.12
N TRP A 83 -9.12 9.50 0.76
CA TRP A 83 -8.25 8.33 0.64
C TRP A 83 -8.97 7.02 0.92
N ARG A 84 -9.87 6.97 1.90
CA ARG A 84 -10.70 5.77 2.17
C ARG A 84 -11.61 5.46 0.99
N ASP A 85 -12.28 6.48 0.44
CA ASP A 85 -13.15 6.33 -0.72
C ASP A 85 -12.36 5.88 -1.97
N ALA A 86 -11.16 6.45 -2.15
CA ALA A 86 -10.26 6.07 -3.22
C ALA A 86 -9.79 4.61 -3.11
N ALA A 87 -9.43 4.15 -1.91
CA ALA A 87 -9.03 2.76 -1.69
C ALA A 87 -10.19 1.79 -1.99
N ALA A 88 -11.41 2.10 -1.53
CA ALA A 88 -12.59 1.30 -1.80
C ALA A 88 -12.94 1.28 -3.30
N ALA A 89 -12.85 2.43 -3.98
CA ALA A 89 -13.08 2.55 -5.41
C ALA A 89 -12.04 1.79 -6.24
N ALA A 90 -10.76 1.88 -5.87
CA ALA A 90 -9.68 1.13 -6.51
C ALA A 90 -9.85 -0.39 -6.31
N PHE A 91 -10.27 -0.82 -5.11
CA PHE A 91 -10.57 -2.23 -4.84
C PHE A 91 -11.70 -2.73 -5.75
N ALA A 92 -12.80 -2.00 -5.84
CA ALA A 92 -13.91 -2.35 -6.71
C ALA A 92 -13.51 -2.35 -8.20
N ALA A 93 -12.78 -1.33 -8.66
CA ALA A 93 -12.37 -1.20 -10.05
C ALA A 93 -11.35 -2.27 -10.49
N SER A 94 -10.46 -2.69 -9.60
CA SER A 94 -9.48 -3.75 -9.90
C SER A 94 -10.10 -5.16 -9.99
N GLY A 95 -11.29 -5.37 -9.41
CA GLY A 95 -11.86 -6.69 -9.22
C GLY A 95 -10.99 -7.59 -8.33
N ALA A 96 -10.20 -7.00 -7.44
CA ALA A 96 -9.26 -7.74 -6.61
C ALA A 96 -9.98 -8.65 -5.61
N ALA A 97 -9.44 -9.85 -5.42
CA ALA A 97 -9.90 -10.79 -4.39
C ALA A 97 -9.30 -10.48 -3.02
N ALA A 98 -8.12 -9.87 -2.99
CA ALA A 98 -7.37 -9.55 -1.77
C ALA A 98 -6.62 -8.22 -1.88
N CYS A 99 -6.40 -7.59 -0.73
CA CYS A 99 -5.46 -6.47 -0.58
C CYS A 99 -4.12 -6.96 -0.01
N VAL A 100 -3.05 -6.41 -0.58
CA VAL A 100 -1.68 -6.49 -0.07
C VAL A 100 -1.27 -5.10 0.38
N SER A 101 -1.20 -4.87 1.66
CA SER A 101 -0.94 -3.54 2.23
C SER A 101 0.39 -3.51 2.98
N LEU A 102 1.10 -2.40 2.84
CA LEU A 102 2.35 -2.16 3.54
C LEU A 102 2.20 -0.97 4.48
N ARG A 103 2.67 -1.11 5.72
CA ARG A 103 2.74 -0.02 6.70
C ARG A 103 1.40 0.71 6.85
N GLY A 104 1.36 2.01 6.56
CA GLY A 104 0.15 2.84 6.58
C GLY A 104 -0.91 2.46 5.55
N GLY A 105 -0.56 1.74 4.48
CA GLY A 105 -1.53 1.19 3.54
C GLY A 105 -2.57 0.28 4.21
N ALA A 106 -2.21 -0.36 5.34
CA ALA A 106 -3.12 -1.18 6.12
C ALA A 106 -4.28 -0.39 6.80
N LEU A 107 -4.20 0.93 6.83
CA LEU A 107 -5.29 1.79 7.30
C LEU A 107 -6.39 1.99 6.25
N LEU A 108 -6.15 1.54 5.02
CA LEU A 108 -7.02 1.77 3.85
C LEU A 108 -7.52 0.46 3.22
N ASP A 109 -7.20 -0.71 3.79
CA ASP A 109 -7.57 -2.02 3.25
C ASP A 109 -8.93 -2.56 3.69
N GLU A 110 -9.72 -1.74 4.33
CA GLU A 110 -11.02 -2.09 4.96
C GLU A 110 -12.00 -2.74 3.98
N ALA A 111 -12.03 -2.30 2.71
CA ALA A 111 -12.94 -2.81 1.70
C ALA A 111 -12.65 -4.28 1.30
N ALA A 112 -11.44 -4.78 1.55
CA ALA A 112 -11.07 -6.13 1.16
C ALA A 112 -11.44 -7.16 2.22
N PRO A 113 -12.05 -8.30 1.84
CA PRO A 113 -12.31 -9.41 2.78
C PRO A 113 -11.05 -10.17 3.16
N LEU A 114 -10.06 -10.23 2.26
CA LEU A 114 -8.76 -10.87 2.45
C LEU A 114 -7.67 -9.81 2.48
N ARG A 115 -6.86 -9.76 3.54
CA ARG A 115 -5.87 -8.70 3.77
C ARG A 115 -4.53 -9.28 4.20
N TRP A 116 -3.54 -9.14 3.33
CA TRP A 116 -2.16 -9.43 3.67
C TRP A 116 -1.44 -8.13 4.05
N ARG A 117 -0.92 -8.03 5.27
CA ARG A 117 -0.37 -6.79 5.83
C ARG A 117 1.09 -6.94 6.19
N MET A 118 1.97 -6.17 5.54
CA MET A 118 3.40 -6.09 5.90
C MET A 118 3.65 -4.97 6.90
N ALA A 119 4.05 -5.33 8.11
CA ALA A 119 4.41 -4.41 9.20
C ALA A 119 3.36 -3.29 9.37
N PRO A 120 2.05 -3.60 9.54
CA PRO A 120 1.01 -2.59 9.62
C PRO A 120 1.33 -1.55 10.68
N ALA A 121 1.10 -0.28 10.32
CA ALA A 121 1.30 0.87 11.19
C ALA A 121 -0.03 1.48 11.60
N THR A 122 -0.12 1.99 12.83
CA THR A 122 -1.25 2.80 13.29
C THR A 122 -1.12 4.24 12.80
N GLY A 123 -2.22 4.95 12.69
CA GLY A 123 -2.21 6.37 12.34
C GLY A 123 -1.43 7.22 13.34
N ALA A 124 -1.53 6.91 14.63
CA ALA A 124 -0.74 7.55 15.67
C ALA A 124 0.79 7.38 15.46
N SER A 125 1.23 6.21 14.96
CA SER A 125 2.63 5.99 14.63
C SER A 125 3.08 6.84 13.45
N LEU A 126 2.26 6.88 12.40
CA LEU A 126 2.55 7.71 11.21
C LEU A 126 2.58 9.20 11.54
N ALA A 127 1.62 9.70 12.33
CA ALA A 127 1.59 11.10 12.75
C ALA A 127 2.86 11.49 13.52
N ARG A 128 3.35 10.61 14.41
CA ARG A 128 4.63 10.85 15.11
C ARG A 128 5.82 10.88 14.14
N ASP A 129 5.85 10.01 13.14
CA ASP A 129 6.94 9.95 12.16
C ASP A 129 6.93 11.21 11.25
N LEU A 130 5.75 11.68 10.83
CA LEU A 130 5.57 12.93 10.09
C LEU A 130 6.02 14.15 10.91
N ALA A 131 5.65 14.21 12.18
CA ALA A 131 6.08 15.29 13.08
C ALA A 131 7.62 15.34 13.24
N ARG A 132 8.27 14.20 13.39
CA ARG A 132 9.74 14.12 13.46
C ARG A 132 10.42 14.53 12.15
N ALA A 133 9.78 14.27 11.01
CA ALA A 133 10.28 14.67 9.70
C ALA A 133 10.06 16.16 9.38
N GLY A 134 9.38 16.91 10.26
CA GLY A 134 9.04 18.32 10.03
C GLY A 134 7.97 18.54 8.95
N LEU A 135 7.27 17.49 8.53
CA LEU A 135 6.27 17.54 7.46
C LEU A 135 4.89 18.03 7.94
N MET A 136 4.73 18.27 9.24
CA MET A 136 3.49 18.80 9.84
C MET A 136 3.48 20.32 9.98
N THR A 137 4.53 21.03 9.54
CA THR A 137 4.60 22.50 9.65
C THR A 137 4.22 23.17 8.33
N GLU A 138 3.36 24.18 8.39
CA GLU A 138 3.09 25.07 7.26
C GLU A 138 4.41 25.68 6.76
N GLY A 139 4.75 25.43 5.50
CA GLY A 139 5.97 25.95 4.87
C GLY A 139 7.08 24.95 4.58
N GLY A 140 6.95 23.69 4.97
CA GLY A 140 7.90 22.62 4.63
C GLY A 140 7.72 22.10 3.21
N GLY A 141 8.38 22.75 2.23
CA GLY A 141 8.69 22.19 0.93
C GLY A 141 7.53 21.63 0.08
N GLY A 142 6.46 22.40 -0.18
CA GLY A 142 5.56 22.14 -1.31
C GLY A 142 4.53 21.00 -1.17
N TYR A 143 4.53 20.23 -0.09
CA TYR A 143 3.61 19.10 0.15
C TYR A 143 3.12 19.09 1.61
N ALA A 144 2.40 20.13 2.02
CA ALA A 144 1.76 20.14 3.33
C ALA A 144 0.41 19.40 3.27
N PRO A 145 0.26 18.22 3.92
CA PRO A 145 -1.05 17.57 4.02
C PRO A 145 -2.04 18.46 4.78
N SER A 146 -3.31 18.45 4.40
CA SER A 146 -4.33 19.22 5.09
C SER A 146 -4.60 18.69 6.50
N ALA A 147 -5.10 19.54 7.42
CA ALA A 147 -5.59 19.09 8.71
C ALA A 147 -6.73 18.06 8.57
N ARG A 148 -7.58 18.18 7.53
CA ARG A 148 -8.64 17.20 7.21
C ARG A 148 -8.09 15.82 6.85
N LEU A 149 -6.83 15.73 6.43
CA LEU A 149 -6.13 14.47 6.20
C LEU A 149 -5.46 13.98 7.49
N LEU A 150 -4.74 14.84 8.18
CA LEU A 150 -3.87 14.46 9.30
C LEU A 150 -4.61 14.17 10.60
N ASP A 151 -5.63 14.97 10.95
CA ASP A 151 -6.32 14.80 12.23
C ASP A 151 -7.06 13.46 12.33
N PRO A 152 -7.88 13.05 11.34
CA PRO A 152 -8.51 11.73 11.39
C PRO A 152 -7.52 10.58 11.20
N LEU A 153 -6.46 10.78 10.39
CA LEU A 153 -5.40 9.79 10.22
C LEU A 153 -4.75 9.44 11.57
N ALA A 154 -4.48 10.44 12.42
CA ALA A 154 -3.83 10.21 13.71
C ALA A 154 -4.58 9.24 14.62
N ALA A 155 -5.90 9.16 14.48
CA ALA A 155 -6.77 8.26 15.23
C ALA A 155 -7.06 6.92 14.48
N ALA A 156 -6.58 6.77 13.23
CA ALA A 156 -6.88 5.62 12.42
C ALA A 156 -6.13 4.37 12.88
N GLU A 157 -6.83 3.24 12.89
CA GLU A 157 -6.28 1.91 13.17
C GLU A 157 -6.55 0.98 11.99
N PRO A 158 -5.68 -0.02 11.74
CA PRO A 158 -5.96 -1.05 10.76
C PRO A 158 -7.28 -1.75 11.07
N ALA A 159 -8.18 -1.82 10.08
CA ALA A 159 -9.52 -2.36 10.28
C ALA A 159 -9.47 -3.80 10.84
N PRO A 160 -10.25 -4.12 11.88
CA PRO A 160 -10.38 -5.48 12.40
C PRO A 160 -11.25 -6.33 11.47
N GLY A 161 -11.32 -7.64 11.79
CA GLY A 161 -12.19 -8.60 11.10
C GLY A 161 -11.72 -8.98 9.71
N GLY A 162 -12.47 -9.87 9.03
CA GLY A 162 -12.04 -10.50 7.79
C GLY A 162 -10.91 -11.51 8.00
N GLU A 163 -10.42 -12.07 6.90
CA GLU A 163 -9.24 -12.93 6.91
C GLU A 163 -7.99 -12.06 6.78
N VAL A 164 -7.23 -11.95 7.87
CA VAL A 164 -6.06 -11.07 7.94
C VAL A 164 -4.81 -11.90 8.22
N ARG A 165 -3.78 -11.71 7.38
CA ARG A 165 -2.43 -12.24 7.61
C ARG A 165 -1.48 -11.09 7.89
N VAL A 166 -0.92 -11.06 9.10
CA VAL A 166 0.08 -10.05 9.50
C VAL A 166 1.48 -10.63 9.34
N VAL A 167 2.29 -9.99 8.53
CA VAL A 167 3.68 -10.34 8.29
C VAL A 167 4.57 -9.19 8.77
N ARG A 168 5.69 -9.50 9.42
CA ARG A 168 6.64 -8.50 9.93
C ARG A 168 8.06 -8.92 9.62
N LEU A 169 9.01 -8.00 9.74
CA LEU A 169 10.42 -8.33 9.67
C LEU A 169 10.84 -9.09 10.95
N ALA A 170 11.81 -9.98 10.82
CA ALA A 170 12.38 -10.73 11.96
C ALA A 170 12.92 -9.80 13.06
N SER A 171 13.38 -8.61 12.69
CA SER A 171 13.84 -7.57 13.63
C SER A 171 12.70 -6.85 14.39
N ASP A 172 11.44 -6.99 13.96
CA ASP A 172 10.29 -6.42 14.68
C ASP A 172 9.86 -7.35 15.82
N ARG A 173 9.72 -6.79 17.03
CA ARG A 173 9.35 -7.55 18.23
C ARG A 173 7.85 -7.85 18.32
N ALA A 174 7.02 -7.11 17.60
CA ALA A 174 5.58 -7.31 17.63
C ALA A 174 5.19 -8.69 17.07
N GLU A 175 4.07 -9.23 17.52
CA GLU A 175 3.51 -10.50 17.05
C GLU A 175 3.13 -10.42 15.56
N ALA A 176 3.21 -11.57 14.88
CA ALA A 176 2.87 -11.73 13.48
C ALA A 176 2.65 -13.21 13.16
N ASP A 177 1.85 -13.47 12.11
CA ASP A 177 1.66 -14.83 11.58
C ASP A 177 2.93 -15.36 10.90
N LEU A 178 3.75 -14.44 10.36
CA LEU A 178 5.03 -14.78 9.76
C LEU A 178 6.06 -13.65 10.00
N LYS A 179 7.30 -14.05 10.20
CA LYS A 179 8.46 -13.15 10.25
C LYS A 179 9.37 -13.41 9.06
N LEU A 180 9.72 -12.34 8.34
CA LEU A 180 10.61 -12.39 7.19
C LEU A 180 11.94 -11.70 7.49
N ASP A 181 13.02 -12.26 6.99
CA ASP A 181 14.31 -11.59 7.03
C ASP A 181 14.37 -10.47 5.98
N GLY A 182 14.99 -9.36 6.37
CA GLY A 182 15.18 -8.23 5.46
C GLY A 182 15.32 -6.89 6.17
N PRO A 183 15.75 -5.87 5.43
CA PRO A 183 15.91 -4.53 5.96
C PRO A 183 14.57 -3.78 6.04
N PRO A 184 14.36 -2.91 7.05
CA PRO A 184 13.20 -2.02 7.11
C PRO A 184 13.35 -0.86 6.13
N LEU A 185 13.07 -1.11 4.84
CA LEU A 185 13.31 -0.17 3.75
C LEU A 185 12.57 1.16 3.92
N TRP A 186 11.39 1.15 4.56
CA TRP A 186 10.63 2.37 4.87
C TRP A 186 11.32 3.32 5.85
N ARG A 187 12.37 2.84 6.59
CA ARG A 187 13.18 3.63 7.52
C ARG A 187 14.48 4.16 6.91
N ARG A 188 14.80 3.78 5.68
CA ARG A 188 16.02 4.22 4.99
C ARG A 188 15.88 5.67 4.55
N ALA A 189 16.99 6.42 4.55
CA ALA A 189 17.00 7.79 4.05
C ALA A 189 16.77 7.85 2.54
N GLU A 190 17.31 6.87 1.82
CA GLU A 190 17.22 6.76 0.37
C GLU A 190 16.39 5.54 -0.04
N PRO A 191 15.69 5.61 -1.20
CA PRO A 191 15.00 4.46 -1.78
C PRO A 191 15.98 3.32 -2.06
N GLN A 192 15.67 2.15 -1.57
CA GLN A 192 16.44 0.94 -1.78
C GLN A 192 15.51 -0.23 -2.14
N ASN A 193 16.11 -1.34 -2.57
CA ASN A 193 15.40 -2.58 -2.84
C ASN A 193 16.08 -3.74 -2.11
N SER A 194 15.32 -4.80 -1.87
CA SER A 194 15.82 -6.11 -1.42
C SER A 194 15.13 -7.19 -2.23
N SER A 195 15.91 -7.86 -3.08
CA SER A 195 15.40 -8.95 -3.93
C SER A 195 14.93 -10.13 -3.10
N GLU A 196 15.66 -10.42 -2.02
CA GLU A 196 15.37 -11.53 -1.10
C GLU A 196 14.06 -11.29 -0.35
N LEU A 197 13.88 -10.07 0.20
CA LEU A 197 12.63 -9.72 0.86
C LEU A 197 11.46 -9.73 -0.13
N ALA A 198 11.65 -9.21 -1.34
CA ALA A 198 10.61 -9.22 -2.37
C ALA A 198 10.22 -10.65 -2.78
N GLU A 199 11.19 -11.57 -2.86
CA GLU A 199 10.94 -12.99 -3.13
C GLU A 199 10.11 -13.63 -2.03
N ALA A 200 10.54 -13.45 -0.77
CA ALA A 200 9.86 -13.99 0.39
C ALA A 200 8.43 -13.48 0.52
N MET A 201 8.22 -12.16 0.30
CA MET A 201 6.90 -11.56 0.28
C MET A 201 6.02 -12.16 -0.82
N ALA A 202 6.51 -12.23 -2.07
CA ALA A 202 5.74 -12.76 -3.19
C ALA A 202 5.37 -14.23 -3.01
N LEU A 203 6.26 -15.03 -2.45
CA LEU A 203 6.01 -16.43 -2.13
C LEU A 203 4.88 -16.55 -1.09
N ASP A 204 5.00 -15.86 0.02
CA ASP A 204 4.00 -15.93 1.10
C ASP A 204 2.63 -15.39 0.67
N ILE A 205 2.59 -14.25 -0.04
CA ILE A 205 1.35 -13.70 -0.59
C ILE A 205 0.66 -14.71 -1.48
N SER A 206 1.40 -15.30 -2.44
CA SER A 206 0.80 -16.23 -3.40
C SER A 206 0.29 -17.51 -2.75
N GLN A 207 1.01 -18.04 -1.78
CA GLN A 207 0.60 -19.23 -1.04
C GLN A 207 -0.65 -18.95 -0.20
N TRP A 208 -0.67 -17.83 0.53
CA TRP A 208 -1.78 -17.48 1.39
C TRP A 208 -3.06 -17.17 0.59
N VAL A 209 -2.96 -16.39 -0.49
CA VAL A 209 -4.14 -16.07 -1.33
C VAL A 209 -4.74 -17.34 -1.95
N ARG A 210 -3.90 -18.28 -2.40
CA ARG A 210 -4.37 -19.59 -2.91
C ARG A 210 -5.01 -20.43 -1.82
N ALA A 211 -4.45 -20.45 -0.62
CA ALA A 211 -5.01 -21.17 0.53
C ALA A 211 -6.39 -20.63 0.95
N CYS A 212 -6.63 -19.33 0.77
CA CYS A 212 -7.94 -18.69 1.00
C CYS A 212 -8.97 -18.92 -0.12
N GLY A 213 -8.61 -19.66 -1.18
CA GLY A 213 -9.52 -19.95 -2.30
C GLY A 213 -9.83 -18.72 -3.19
N ALA A 214 -8.97 -17.72 -3.18
CA ALA A 214 -9.15 -16.47 -3.94
C ALA A 214 -8.49 -16.51 -5.35
N CYS A 215 -8.22 -17.71 -5.87
CA CYS A 215 -7.59 -17.97 -7.17
C CYS A 215 -8.36 -19.04 -7.93
#